data_0afa92039be06bf4fb0d53a5ceb3add4
#
_entry.id   0afa92039be06bf4fb0d53a5ceb3add4
#
_cell.length_a   1.000
_cell.length_b   1.000
_cell.length_c   1.000
_cell.angle_alpha   90.00
_cell.angle_beta   90.00
_cell.angle_gamma   90.00
#
_symmetry.space_group_name_H-M   'P 1'
#
loop_
_entity.id
_entity.type
_entity.pdbx_description
1 polymer ?
#
loop_
_entity_poly.entity_id
_entity_poly.type
_entity_poly.pdbx_seq_one_letter_code
_entity_poly.pdbx_strand_id
1 'polypeptide(L)'
;MQPSLRATARLSALAAGLTLAVTGVASAHPSPGSGHPRPSPVVGHVYVNDNTAPANTIAGFDRHADGTLTPIPGSPFATGGAGTGAVIGSQGALQITFGGRVLLAVDPGSNDISELLVGRDGRLWPIPGGTTPSQGNEPVSVAVSRGLVYVANAGAGGSDYAGFGFDRFGRLHAIPGAMFPLPDSAQPGDVLINSTATKLVGTRVGTSQIDSFTIDGRGRLHAAAGSPYAAQGPGPFGSEFNPVDPSQVFVSNAHGGTDAGTVSAFTDGPGGVLASIGASPFPNYQTAPCWVEISRDARHLFAVNTAVPSISSYRIRRDGTLRLIGNTPFAGADASTLAPEDARLSPDGSTLWVIDSKGDAVSGFAVRGGRLNQIAAAQTALPAGATPFGVVVN
;
A
#
# COMPACT_ATOMS: atom_id res chain seq x y z
N MET A 1 29.30 58.14 41.38
CA MET A 1 29.07 59.62 41.26
C MET A 1 27.66 59.82 40.80
N GLN A 2 26.77 60.18 41.74
CA GLN A 2 25.49 60.89 41.48
C GLN A 2 25.79 62.37 41.25
N PRO A 3 24.90 63.15 40.66
CA PRO A 3 23.67 63.62 41.30
C PRO A 3 22.48 63.70 40.29
N SER A 4 21.22 63.50 40.62
CA SER A 4 20.24 64.18 41.49
C SER A 4 19.53 65.37 40.86
N LEU A 5 18.18 65.37 41.00
CA LEU A 5 17.20 66.51 41.16
C LEU A 5 16.64 67.12 39.87
N ARG A 6 15.33 67.49 39.72
CA ARG A 6 14.25 67.85 40.69
C ARG A 6 12.91 67.87 39.92
N ALA A 7 11.85 67.66 40.68
CA ALA A 7 10.44 67.82 40.35
C ALA A 7 10.05 69.31 40.15
N THR A 8 8.97 69.52 39.40
CA THR A 8 8.07 70.68 39.64
C THR A 8 6.65 70.27 39.22
N ALA A 9 5.79 70.36 40.21
CA ALA A 9 4.33 70.30 40.08
C ALA A 9 3.81 71.72 39.73
N ARG A 10 2.73 71.74 38.92
CA ARG A 10 1.78 72.89 38.96
C ARG A 10 0.33 72.37 38.81
N LEU A 11 -0.47 72.77 39.78
CA LEU A 11 -1.93 72.74 39.86
C LEU A 11 -2.58 73.78 38.94
N SER A 12 -3.79 73.55 38.55
CA SER A 12 -5.00 74.42 38.41
C SER A 12 -5.72 74.09 37.07
N ALA A 13 -7.00 74.07 36.88
CA ALA A 13 -8.20 74.43 37.64
C ALA A 13 -9.43 73.73 37.02
N LEU A 14 -10.49 73.57 37.84
CA LEU A 14 -11.79 73.12 37.46
C LEU A 14 -12.49 73.99 36.40
N ALA A 15 -13.17 73.31 35.42
CA ALA A 15 -14.35 73.88 34.76
C ALA A 15 -15.41 72.77 34.60
N ALA A 16 -16.52 72.98 35.29
CA ALA A 16 -17.70 72.10 35.22
C ALA A 16 -18.45 72.38 33.90
N GLY A 17 -18.62 71.39 33.06
CA GLY A 17 -19.48 71.41 31.89
C GLY A 17 -20.48 70.25 31.93
N LEU A 18 -21.74 70.60 32.12
CA LEU A 18 -22.88 69.69 32.12
C LEU A 18 -23.14 69.28 30.65
N THR A 19 -22.97 68.00 30.31
CA THR A 19 -23.38 67.47 28.98
C THR A 19 -24.34 66.33 29.19
N LEU A 20 -25.50 66.45 28.53
CA LEU A 20 -26.58 65.46 28.48
C LEU A 20 -26.06 64.11 27.96
N ALA A 21 -26.32 63.04 28.74
CA ALA A 21 -26.12 61.68 28.27
C ALA A 21 -27.24 61.30 27.31
N VAL A 22 -26.93 61.17 26.03
CA VAL A 22 -27.75 60.44 25.06
C VAL A 22 -27.38 58.98 25.19
N THR A 23 -28.25 58.15 25.74
CA THR A 23 -28.08 56.70 25.77
C THR A 23 -28.31 56.12 24.36
N GLY A 24 -27.23 56.03 23.63
CA GLY A 24 -27.19 55.21 22.40
C GLY A 24 -27.22 53.73 22.75
N VAL A 25 -28.30 53.04 22.41
CA VAL A 25 -28.37 51.58 22.46
C VAL A 25 -27.36 51.06 21.40
N ALA A 26 -26.19 50.62 21.84
CA ALA A 26 -25.25 49.92 21.00
C ALA A 26 -25.85 48.54 20.66
N SER A 27 -26.34 48.39 19.43
CA SER A 27 -26.63 47.09 18.87
C SER A 27 -25.34 46.27 18.81
N ALA A 28 -25.18 45.32 19.71
CA ALA A 28 -24.12 44.34 19.63
C ALA A 28 -24.26 43.54 18.32
N HIS A 29 -23.41 43.81 17.36
CA HIS A 29 -23.22 42.93 16.24
C HIS A 29 -22.66 41.62 16.79
N PRO A 30 -23.24 40.43 16.51
CA PRO A 30 -22.59 39.19 16.90
C PRO A 30 -21.24 39.13 16.20
N SER A 31 -20.17 39.06 16.98
CA SER A 31 -18.85 38.75 16.48
C SER A 31 -18.96 37.47 15.59
N PRO A 32 -18.31 37.46 14.40
CA PRO A 32 -18.24 36.22 13.63
C PRO A 32 -17.63 35.16 14.55
N GLY A 33 -18.45 34.16 14.91
CA GLY A 33 -18.02 33.07 15.75
C GLY A 33 -16.72 32.49 15.18
N SER A 34 -15.76 32.25 16.05
CA SER A 34 -14.57 31.47 15.78
C SER A 34 -15.03 30.07 15.34
N GLY A 35 -15.40 29.95 14.07
CA GLY A 35 -15.74 28.66 13.46
C GLY A 35 -14.48 27.79 13.53
N HIS A 36 -14.45 26.89 14.46
CA HIS A 36 -13.45 25.83 14.40
C HIS A 36 -13.62 25.15 13.04
N PRO A 37 -12.54 24.99 12.25
CA PRO A 37 -12.64 24.29 10.99
C PRO A 37 -13.34 22.95 11.24
N ARG A 38 -14.41 22.68 10.51
CA ARG A 38 -15.05 21.37 10.62
C ARG A 38 -14.03 20.32 10.20
N PRO A 39 -13.89 19.21 10.93
CA PRO A 39 -13.04 18.11 10.50
C PRO A 39 -13.37 17.71 9.08
N SER A 40 -12.35 17.48 8.26
CA SER A 40 -12.54 16.96 6.90
C SER A 40 -13.28 15.62 6.95
N PRO A 41 -14.29 15.39 6.09
CA PRO A 41 -15.08 14.16 6.14
C PRO A 41 -14.21 12.92 5.85
N VAL A 42 -14.51 11.81 6.53
CA VAL A 42 -13.95 10.50 6.24
C VAL A 42 -14.52 10.00 4.91
N VAL A 43 -13.63 9.60 3.99
CA VAL A 43 -13.99 9.15 2.63
C VAL A 43 -13.52 7.71 2.34
N GLY A 44 -12.97 7.03 3.33
CA GLY A 44 -12.49 5.64 3.25
C GLY A 44 -11.46 5.37 4.33
N HIS A 45 -10.73 4.28 4.19
CA HIS A 45 -9.75 3.83 5.18
C HIS A 45 -8.45 3.35 4.52
N VAL A 46 -7.35 3.40 5.27
CA VAL A 46 -6.05 2.82 4.92
C VAL A 46 -5.71 1.79 6.00
N TYR A 47 -5.28 0.61 5.59
CA TYR A 47 -4.83 -0.45 6.49
C TYR A 47 -3.42 -0.88 6.13
N VAL A 48 -2.59 -1.09 7.13
CA VAL A 48 -1.19 -1.53 6.99
C VAL A 48 -0.98 -2.76 7.87
N ASN A 49 -0.32 -3.78 7.32
CA ASN A 49 0.15 -4.91 8.12
C ASN A 49 1.41 -4.48 8.88
N ASP A 50 1.31 -4.42 10.20
CA ASP A 50 2.40 -3.96 11.07
C ASP A 50 3.50 -5.02 11.24
N ASN A 51 3.22 -6.29 10.88
CA ASN A 51 4.14 -7.43 11.00
C ASN A 51 4.79 -7.57 12.38
N THR A 52 4.06 -7.24 13.43
CA THR A 52 4.56 -7.25 14.81
C THR A 52 4.67 -8.68 15.36
N ALA A 53 5.69 -8.93 16.18
CA ALA A 53 5.88 -10.18 16.91
C ALA A 53 5.76 -9.92 18.44
N PRO A 54 5.27 -10.88 19.24
CA PRO A 54 4.80 -12.23 18.92
C PRO A 54 3.33 -12.28 18.44
N ALA A 55 2.64 -11.17 18.34
CA ALA A 55 1.27 -11.05 17.86
C ALA A 55 1.23 -9.97 16.76
N ASN A 56 0.70 -10.33 15.60
CA ASN A 56 0.59 -9.41 14.48
C ASN A 56 -0.62 -8.48 14.62
N THR A 57 -0.46 -7.25 14.14
CA THR A 57 -1.51 -6.24 14.14
C THR A 57 -1.65 -5.56 12.77
N ILE A 58 -2.82 -4.95 12.57
CA ILE A 58 -3.11 -4.09 11.43
C ILE A 58 -3.34 -2.68 11.92
N ALA A 59 -2.50 -1.74 11.51
CA ALA A 59 -2.78 -0.33 11.71
C ALA A 59 -3.91 0.11 10.76
N GLY A 60 -4.94 0.72 11.32
CA GLY A 60 -6.09 1.24 10.56
C GLY A 60 -6.23 2.74 10.74
N PHE A 61 -6.48 3.45 9.63
CA PHE A 61 -6.63 4.90 9.60
C PHE A 61 -7.89 5.31 8.82
N ASP A 62 -8.62 6.30 9.35
CA ASP A 62 -9.63 7.04 8.62
C ASP A 62 -8.93 7.95 7.60
N ARG A 63 -9.29 7.82 6.34
CA ARG A 63 -8.82 8.66 5.23
C ARG A 63 -9.77 9.82 5.02
N HIS A 64 -9.28 11.03 5.19
CA HIS A 64 -10.06 12.26 5.03
C HIS A 64 -10.01 12.83 3.62
N ALA A 65 -11.03 13.61 3.26
CA ALA A 65 -11.12 14.20 1.92
C ALA A 65 -10.01 15.22 1.61
N ASP A 66 -9.35 15.76 2.64
CA ASP A 66 -8.17 16.65 2.50
C ASP A 66 -6.85 15.88 2.36
N GLY A 67 -6.90 14.54 2.37
CA GLY A 67 -5.74 13.67 2.26
C GLY A 67 -5.05 13.38 3.59
N THR A 68 -5.58 13.85 4.73
CA THR A 68 -5.05 13.48 6.04
C THR A 68 -5.51 12.09 6.49
N LEU A 69 -4.74 11.46 7.39
CA LEU A 69 -5.09 10.22 8.06
C LEU A 69 -5.24 10.45 9.55
N THR A 70 -6.24 9.81 10.17
CA THR A 70 -6.34 9.72 11.63
C THR A 70 -6.54 8.27 12.05
N PRO A 71 -5.90 7.80 13.14
CA PRO A 71 -6.08 6.41 13.59
C PRO A 71 -7.56 6.09 13.86
N ILE A 72 -8.02 4.96 13.35
CA ILE A 72 -9.36 4.45 13.65
C ILE A 72 -9.42 4.09 15.14
N PRO A 73 -10.50 4.44 15.88
CA PRO A 73 -10.63 4.09 17.30
C PRO A 73 -10.45 2.59 17.56
N GLY A 74 -9.42 2.23 18.33
CA GLY A 74 -9.06 0.84 18.63
C GLY A 74 -7.95 0.27 17.75
N SER A 75 -7.45 1.04 16.78
CA SER A 75 -6.22 0.68 16.02
C SER A 75 -4.98 0.74 16.95
N PRO A 76 -3.99 -0.16 16.78
CA PRO A 76 -3.96 -1.26 15.81
C PRO A 76 -4.82 -2.47 16.22
N PHE A 77 -5.30 -3.23 15.23
CA PHE A 77 -6.19 -4.37 15.41
C PHE A 77 -5.41 -5.68 15.33
N ALA A 78 -5.57 -6.59 16.31
CA ALA A 78 -4.94 -7.90 16.28
C ALA A 78 -5.47 -8.74 15.11
N THR A 79 -4.56 -9.46 14.40
CA THR A 79 -4.91 -10.39 13.33
C THR A 79 -5.39 -11.73 13.89
N GLY A 80 -4.75 -12.22 14.92
CA GLY A 80 -4.93 -13.55 15.47
C GLY A 80 -3.70 -14.46 15.23
N GLY A 81 -2.81 -14.07 14.30
CA GLY A 81 -1.51 -14.71 14.07
C GLY A 81 -0.35 -13.88 14.60
N ALA A 82 0.86 -14.19 14.13
CA ALA A 82 2.10 -13.50 14.51
C ALA A 82 2.86 -13.02 13.27
N GLY A 83 3.39 -11.80 13.35
CA GLY A 83 4.39 -11.30 12.42
C GLY A 83 5.79 -11.79 12.78
N THR A 84 6.78 -11.44 11.99
CA THR A 84 8.19 -11.75 12.25
C THR A 84 8.88 -10.69 13.10
N GLY A 85 8.38 -9.45 13.13
CA GLY A 85 9.07 -8.31 13.71
C GLY A 85 10.33 -7.92 12.94
N ALA A 86 10.47 -8.36 11.69
CA ALA A 86 11.58 -8.06 10.81
C ALA A 86 11.07 -7.59 9.43
N VAL A 87 11.86 -6.80 8.73
CA VAL A 87 11.51 -6.32 7.40
C VAL A 87 11.34 -7.49 6.43
N ILE A 88 10.22 -7.52 5.73
CA ILE A 88 9.92 -8.48 4.67
C ILE A 88 9.67 -7.71 3.38
N GLY A 89 10.42 -8.03 2.35
CA GLY A 89 10.23 -7.45 1.02
C GLY A 89 9.27 -8.30 0.20
N SER A 90 8.00 -7.89 0.10
CA SER A 90 6.99 -8.53 -0.75
C SER A 90 5.89 -7.56 -1.14
N GLN A 91 5.17 -7.85 -2.23
CA GLN A 91 3.96 -7.14 -2.61
C GLN A 91 2.73 -7.96 -2.23
N GLY A 92 1.67 -7.28 -1.78
CA GLY A 92 0.38 -7.92 -1.57
C GLY A 92 0.23 -8.69 -0.25
N ALA A 93 0.92 -8.29 0.82
CA ALA A 93 0.76 -8.91 2.15
C ALA A 93 -0.62 -8.66 2.78
N LEU A 94 -1.36 -7.68 2.28
CA LEU A 94 -2.76 -7.41 2.59
C LEU A 94 -3.62 -7.41 1.32
N GLN A 95 -4.84 -7.92 1.42
CA GLN A 95 -5.86 -7.79 0.38
C GLN A 95 -7.23 -7.51 0.99
N ILE A 96 -8.06 -6.77 0.25
CA ILE A 96 -9.44 -6.50 0.64
C ILE A 96 -10.39 -7.09 -0.40
N THR A 97 -11.43 -7.79 0.04
CA THR A 97 -12.33 -8.53 -0.83
C THR A 97 -13.81 -8.36 -0.40
N PHE A 98 -14.73 -9.02 -1.12
CA PHE A 98 -16.19 -8.90 -0.90
C PHE A 98 -16.69 -7.46 -0.85
N GLY A 99 -16.20 -6.61 -1.77
CA GLY A 99 -16.59 -5.20 -1.84
C GLY A 99 -16.16 -4.39 -0.62
N GLY A 100 -14.97 -4.66 -0.09
CA GLY A 100 -14.39 -3.93 1.03
C GLY A 100 -14.80 -4.45 2.41
N ARG A 101 -15.40 -5.65 2.51
CA ARG A 101 -15.94 -6.18 3.77
C ARG A 101 -15.08 -7.21 4.49
N VAL A 102 -14.13 -7.82 3.79
CA VAL A 102 -13.18 -8.77 4.37
C VAL A 102 -11.78 -8.36 3.99
N LEU A 103 -10.90 -8.29 4.97
CA LEU A 103 -9.48 -8.07 4.82
C LEU A 103 -8.77 -9.39 5.07
N LEU A 104 -7.85 -9.74 4.19
CA LEU A 104 -6.92 -10.86 4.34
C LEU A 104 -5.55 -10.31 4.68
N ALA A 105 -4.92 -10.85 5.71
CA ALA A 105 -3.56 -10.50 6.12
C ALA A 105 -2.71 -11.76 6.22
N VAL A 106 -1.48 -11.72 5.71
CA VAL A 106 -0.51 -12.77 6.00
C VAL A 106 0.13 -12.54 7.37
N ASP A 107 0.35 -13.63 8.10
CA ASP A 107 1.00 -13.68 9.42
C ASP A 107 2.25 -14.57 9.31
N PRO A 108 3.37 -14.03 8.83
CA PRO A 108 4.53 -14.84 8.45
C PRO A 108 5.23 -15.51 9.63
N GLY A 109 5.13 -14.95 10.83
CA GLY A 109 5.74 -15.50 12.03
C GLY A 109 5.02 -16.74 12.58
N SER A 110 3.72 -16.92 12.26
CA SER A 110 2.93 -18.09 12.65
C SER A 110 2.54 -19.00 11.47
N ASN A 111 2.92 -18.64 10.24
CA ASN A 111 2.59 -19.36 9.01
C ASN A 111 1.07 -19.41 8.74
N ASP A 112 0.36 -18.33 9.02
CA ASP A 112 -1.09 -18.24 8.89
C ASP A 112 -1.52 -17.13 7.95
N ILE A 113 -2.79 -17.16 7.57
CA ILE A 113 -3.53 -16.07 6.94
C ILE A 113 -4.67 -15.73 7.88
N SER A 114 -4.84 -14.47 8.21
CA SER A 114 -5.96 -13.99 9.02
C SER A 114 -7.04 -13.33 8.18
N GLU A 115 -8.30 -13.68 8.46
CA GLU A 115 -9.49 -13.10 7.86
C GLU A 115 -10.17 -12.17 8.87
N LEU A 116 -10.31 -10.88 8.51
CA LEU A 116 -10.91 -9.87 9.35
C LEU A 116 -12.14 -9.24 8.67
N LEU A 117 -13.21 -9.06 9.41
CA LEU A 117 -14.35 -8.26 8.96
C LEU A 117 -14.01 -6.79 9.05
N VAL A 118 -14.36 -6.04 8.01
CA VAL A 118 -14.25 -4.57 7.95
C VAL A 118 -15.62 -3.97 8.26
N GLY A 119 -15.70 -3.23 9.35
CA GLY A 119 -16.91 -2.51 9.73
C GLY A 119 -17.16 -1.26 8.88
N ARG A 120 -18.35 -0.73 8.98
CA ARG A 120 -18.71 0.54 8.30
C ARG A 120 -17.94 1.75 8.84
N ASP A 121 -17.46 1.63 10.07
CA ASP A 121 -16.63 2.61 10.77
C ASP A 121 -15.11 2.33 10.59
N GLY A 122 -14.75 1.44 9.69
CA GLY A 122 -13.36 1.05 9.39
C GLY A 122 -12.72 0.12 10.42
N ARG A 123 -13.37 -0.17 11.56
CA ARG A 123 -12.81 -1.09 12.56
C ARG A 123 -12.71 -2.50 12.01
N LEU A 124 -11.69 -3.22 12.46
CA LEU A 124 -11.47 -4.61 12.08
C LEU A 124 -11.83 -5.56 13.22
N TRP A 125 -12.43 -6.69 12.87
CA TRP A 125 -12.70 -7.80 13.79
C TRP A 125 -12.28 -9.12 13.17
N PRO A 126 -11.43 -9.92 13.83
CA PRO A 126 -11.13 -11.28 13.37
C PRO A 126 -12.42 -12.09 13.18
N ILE A 127 -12.53 -12.78 12.07
CA ILE A 127 -13.63 -13.76 11.86
C ILE A 127 -13.40 -14.93 12.82
N PRO A 128 -14.40 -15.36 13.60
CA PRO A 128 -14.24 -16.50 14.50
C PRO A 128 -13.76 -17.75 13.75
N GLY A 129 -12.57 -18.27 14.10
CA GLY A 129 -11.90 -19.36 13.37
C GLY A 129 -11.36 -18.93 12.00
N GLY A 130 -11.14 -17.63 11.79
CA GLY A 130 -10.58 -17.03 10.58
C GLY A 130 -9.08 -16.78 10.69
N THR A 131 -8.34 -17.69 11.29
CA THR A 131 -6.88 -17.79 11.20
C THR A 131 -6.59 -19.15 10.59
N THR A 132 -6.13 -19.15 9.35
CA THR A 132 -6.01 -20.36 8.52
C THR A 132 -4.55 -20.61 8.20
N PRO A 133 -4.01 -21.85 8.46
CA PRO A 133 -2.64 -22.18 8.07
C PRO A 133 -2.39 -21.97 6.59
N SER A 134 -1.28 -21.30 6.24
CA SER A 134 -0.94 -20.94 4.86
C SER A 134 -0.56 -22.12 3.97
N GLN A 135 -0.42 -23.30 4.55
CA GLN A 135 0.03 -24.57 3.95
C GLN A 135 1.52 -24.63 3.62
N GLY A 136 2.27 -23.55 3.83
CA GLY A 136 3.71 -23.44 3.68
C GLY A 136 4.33 -22.68 4.86
N ASN A 137 5.53 -22.17 4.66
CA ASN A 137 6.25 -21.42 5.67
C ASN A 137 6.41 -19.96 5.23
N GLU A 138 6.26 -19.03 6.19
CA GLU A 138 6.46 -17.61 5.97
C GLU A 138 5.64 -17.06 4.79
N PRO A 139 4.29 -17.00 4.90
CA PRO A 139 3.45 -16.38 3.89
C PRO A 139 3.79 -14.89 3.74
N VAL A 140 4.07 -14.45 2.51
CA VAL A 140 4.53 -13.08 2.24
C VAL A 140 3.60 -12.30 1.32
N SER A 141 2.80 -12.98 0.51
CA SER A 141 1.89 -12.35 -0.44
C SER A 141 0.59 -13.14 -0.56
N VAL A 142 -0.53 -12.44 -0.67
CA VAL A 142 -1.84 -13.03 -0.88
C VAL A 142 -2.55 -12.35 -2.06
N ALA A 143 -3.06 -13.13 -2.99
CA ALA A 143 -3.88 -12.67 -4.12
C ALA A 143 -5.32 -13.14 -3.97
N VAL A 144 -6.29 -12.32 -4.35
CA VAL A 144 -7.69 -12.70 -4.34
C VAL A 144 -8.41 -12.26 -5.62
N SER A 145 -9.13 -13.18 -6.26
CA SER A 145 -9.98 -12.89 -7.40
C SER A 145 -11.17 -13.82 -7.43
N ARG A 146 -12.39 -13.28 -7.52
CA ARG A 146 -13.65 -14.05 -7.66
C ARG A 146 -13.85 -15.15 -6.62
N GLY A 147 -13.37 -14.93 -5.39
CA GLY A 147 -13.48 -15.92 -4.30
C GLY A 147 -12.40 -17.02 -4.30
N LEU A 148 -11.47 -16.96 -5.25
CA LEU A 148 -10.26 -17.75 -5.23
C LEU A 148 -9.14 -16.94 -4.58
N VAL A 149 -8.35 -17.59 -3.72
CA VAL A 149 -7.20 -17.00 -3.04
C VAL A 149 -5.97 -17.84 -3.30
N TYR A 150 -4.85 -17.22 -3.56
CA TYR A 150 -3.53 -17.85 -3.57
C TYR A 150 -2.57 -17.09 -2.66
N VAL A 151 -1.71 -17.84 -2.00
CA VAL A 151 -0.68 -17.32 -1.08
C VAL A 151 0.67 -17.77 -1.58
N ALA A 152 1.65 -16.87 -1.53
CA ALA A 152 3.05 -17.23 -1.72
C ALA A 152 3.70 -17.37 -0.35
N ASN A 153 4.28 -18.55 -0.11
CA ASN A 153 5.07 -18.88 1.07
C ASN A 153 6.56 -18.87 0.70
N ALA A 154 7.38 -18.11 1.43
CA ALA A 154 8.79 -17.87 1.09
C ALA A 154 9.79 -18.58 2.03
N GLY A 155 9.30 -19.16 3.13
CA GLY A 155 10.15 -19.76 4.15
C GLY A 155 10.76 -21.08 3.74
N ALA A 156 11.99 -21.32 4.21
CA ALA A 156 12.74 -22.52 3.89
C ALA A 156 12.02 -23.82 4.33
N GLY A 157 12.05 -24.84 3.47
CA GLY A 157 11.36 -26.11 3.69
C GLY A 157 9.86 -26.09 3.48
N GLY A 158 9.30 -24.96 2.99
CA GLY A 158 7.88 -24.79 2.76
C GLY A 158 7.56 -23.67 1.78
N SER A 159 8.46 -23.37 0.84
CA SER A 159 8.22 -22.44 -0.25
C SER A 159 7.24 -23.03 -1.25
N ASP A 160 6.13 -22.34 -1.49
CA ASP A 160 5.09 -22.76 -2.44
C ASP A 160 4.13 -21.64 -2.85
N TYR A 161 3.22 -21.95 -3.78
CA TYR A 161 1.96 -21.24 -3.97
C TYR A 161 0.82 -22.15 -3.51
N ALA A 162 0.04 -21.73 -2.52
CA ALA A 162 -1.07 -22.48 -1.96
C ALA A 162 -2.42 -21.82 -2.28
N GLY A 163 -3.39 -22.63 -2.75
CA GLY A 163 -4.71 -22.16 -3.18
C GLY A 163 -5.81 -22.42 -2.15
N PHE A 164 -6.70 -21.44 -1.97
CA PHE A 164 -7.82 -21.47 -1.02
C PHE A 164 -9.10 -20.96 -1.66
N GLY A 165 -10.23 -21.41 -1.10
CA GLY A 165 -11.55 -20.88 -1.34
C GLY A 165 -12.17 -20.36 -0.05
N PHE A 166 -13.28 -19.59 -0.14
CA PHE A 166 -14.04 -19.16 1.02
C PHE A 166 -15.21 -20.08 1.32
N ASP A 167 -15.44 -20.34 2.60
CA ASP A 167 -16.70 -20.91 3.06
C ASP A 167 -17.81 -19.83 3.14
N ARG A 168 -19.04 -20.24 3.48
CA ARG A 168 -20.18 -19.33 3.61
C ARG A 168 -20.04 -18.29 4.73
N PHE A 169 -19.07 -18.45 5.61
CA PHE A 169 -18.79 -17.55 6.72
C PHE A 169 -17.61 -16.59 6.44
N GLY A 170 -16.99 -16.71 5.25
CA GLY A 170 -15.85 -15.90 4.84
C GLY A 170 -14.51 -16.41 5.35
N ARG A 171 -14.44 -17.68 5.85
CA ARG A 171 -13.20 -18.33 6.27
C ARG A 171 -12.57 -19.04 5.09
N LEU A 172 -11.26 -19.01 5.05
CA LEU A 172 -10.49 -19.74 4.05
C LEU A 172 -10.48 -21.25 4.35
N HIS A 173 -10.44 -22.02 3.28
CA HIS A 173 -10.16 -23.46 3.33
C HIS A 173 -9.27 -23.82 2.15
N ALA A 174 -8.25 -24.63 2.40
CA ALA A 174 -7.34 -25.09 1.36
C ALA A 174 -8.07 -25.89 0.27
N ILE A 175 -7.75 -25.63 -0.98
CA ILE A 175 -8.29 -26.38 -2.13
C ILE A 175 -7.42 -27.62 -2.34
N PRO A 176 -7.99 -28.85 -2.29
CA PRO A 176 -7.21 -30.07 -2.48
C PRO A 176 -6.48 -30.11 -3.84
N GLY A 177 -5.14 -30.24 -3.78
CA GLY A 177 -4.28 -30.26 -4.96
C GLY A 177 -4.04 -28.91 -5.63
N ALA A 178 -4.33 -27.80 -4.92
CA ALA A 178 -4.02 -26.43 -5.36
C ALA A 178 -2.74 -25.89 -4.70
N MET A 179 -1.77 -26.74 -4.43
CA MET A 179 -0.44 -26.37 -3.98
C MET A 179 0.56 -26.61 -5.12
N PHE A 180 1.47 -25.65 -5.32
CA PHE A 180 2.58 -25.76 -6.26
C PHE A 180 3.89 -25.48 -5.53
N PRO A 181 4.72 -26.50 -5.28
CA PRO A 181 5.98 -26.35 -4.52
C PRO A 181 7.01 -25.54 -5.32
N LEU A 182 7.77 -24.73 -4.60
CA LEU A 182 8.89 -23.95 -5.10
C LEU A 182 10.19 -24.44 -4.44
N PRO A 183 11.35 -24.30 -5.11
CA PRO A 183 12.62 -24.44 -4.41
C PRO A 183 12.80 -23.29 -3.41
N ASP A 184 13.43 -23.53 -2.26
CA ASP A 184 13.68 -22.48 -1.26
C ASP A 184 14.48 -21.29 -1.83
N SER A 185 15.32 -21.54 -2.83
CA SER A 185 16.04 -20.47 -3.55
C SER A 185 15.16 -19.55 -4.38
N ALA A 186 13.88 -19.90 -4.59
CA ALA A 186 12.96 -19.05 -5.34
C ALA A 186 12.71 -17.71 -4.65
N GLN A 187 12.54 -17.73 -3.31
CA GLN A 187 12.22 -16.54 -2.52
C GLN A 187 11.12 -15.73 -3.18
N PRO A 188 9.88 -16.23 -3.27
CA PRO A 188 8.80 -15.53 -3.96
C PRO A 188 8.56 -14.16 -3.29
N GLY A 189 8.42 -13.11 -4.11
CA GLY A 189 8.13 -11.75 -3.64
C GLY A 189 6.69 -11.34 -3.87
N ASP A 190 5.98 -12.03 -4.78
CA ASP A 190 4.60 -11.71 -5.10
C ASP A 190 3.88 -12.90 -5.74
N VAL A 191 2.57 -12.96 -5.50
CA VAL A 191 1.63 -13.83 -6.22
C VAL A 191 0.41 -13.04 -6.66
N LEU A 192 -0.01 -13.20 -7.91
CA LEU A 192 -1.06 -12.39 -8.48
C LEU A 192 -2.02 -13.23 -9.31
N ILE A 193 -3.35 -13.05 -9.11
CA ILE A 193 -4.41 -13.65 -9.91
C ILE A 193 -5.04 -12.59 -10.81
N ASN A 194 -5.26 -12.89 -12.09
CA ASN A 194 -5.95 -11.96 -12.98
C ASN A 194 -7.44 -11.77 -12.61
N SER A 195 -8.06 -10.70 -13.10
CA SER A 195 -9.45 -10.34 -12.77
C SER A 195 -10.50 -11.37 -13.17
N THR A 196 -10.16 -12.33 -14.03
CA THR A 196 -11.03 -13.42 -14.45
C THR A 196 -10.85 -14.70 -13.63
N ALA A 197 -9.86 -14.73 -12.72
CA ALA A 197 -9.46 -15.91 -11.95
C ALA A 197 -9.09 -17.14 -12.80
N THR A 198 -8.49 -16.90 -13.96
CA THR A 198 -8.10 -17.95 -14.92
C THR A 198 -6.59 -18.09 -15.06
N LYS A 199 -5.83 -17.12 -14.55
CA LYS A 199 -4.37 -17.08 -14.64
C LYS A 199 -3.75 -16.60 -13.35
N LEU A 200 -2.54 -17.09 -13.06
CA LEU A 200 -1.72 -16.68 -11.94
C LEU A 200 -0.29 -16.41 -12.44
N VAL A 201 0.29 -15.33 -11.93
CA VAL A 201 1.71 -15.03 -12.07
C VAL A 201 2.33 -14.99 -10.67
N GLY A 202 3.55 -15.52 -10.53
CA GLY A 202 4.35 -15.39 -9.32
C GLY A 202 5.77 -14.97 -9.65
N THR A 203 6.39 -14.17 -8.80
CA THR A 203 7.76 -13.73 -8.98
C THR A 203 8.71 -14.52 -8.08
N ARG A 204 9.81 -15.03 -8.65
CA ARG A 204 10.91 -15.67 -7.93
C ARG A 204 12.09 -14.71 -7.86
N VAL A 205 12.12 -13.90 -6.80
CA VAL A 205 13.15 -12.86 -6.62
C VAL A 205 14.55 -13.48 -6.58
N GLY A 206 14.72 -14.56 -5.81
CA GLY A 206 16.01 -15.18 -5.57
C GLY A 206 16.63 -15.86 -6.82
N THR A 207 15.80 -16.35 -7.75
CA THR A 207 16.27 -17.01 -8.98
C THR A 207 16.08 -16.20 -10.24
N SER A 208 15.57 -14.97 -10.13
CA SER A 208 15.25 -14.07 -11.25
C SER A 208 14.37 -14.72 -12.31
N GLN A 209 13.27 -15.34 -11.86
CA GLN A 209 12.31 -16.03 -12.72
C GLN A 209 10.89 -15.57 -12.45
N ILE A 210 9.99 -15.81 -13.39
CA ILE A 210 8.57 -15.53 -13.29
C ILE A 210 7.81 -16.83 -13.59
N ASP A 211 6.99 -17.25 -12.63
CA ASP A 211 6.03 -18.33 -12.84
C ASP A 211 4.79 -17.79 -13.53
N SER A 212 4.24 -18.61 -14.42
CA SER A 212 2.95 -18.36 -15.03
C SER A 212 2.14 -19.66 -15.11
N PHE A 213 0.86 -19.54 -14.76
CA PHE A 213 -0.07 -20.66 -14.71
C PHE A 213 -1.41 -20.29 -15.31
N THR A 214 -2.08 -21.32 -15.83
CA THR A 214 -3.54 -21.29 -15.95
C THR A 214 -4.17 -21.90 -14.69
N ILE A 215 -5.38 -21.44 -14.36
CA ILE A 215 -6.17 -21.92 -13.23
C ILE A 215 -7.39 -22.67 -13.77
N ASP A 216 -7.58 -23.91 -13.35
CA ASP A 216 -8.73 -24.72 -13.77
C ASP A 216 -10.01 -24.38 -12.97
N GLY A 217 -11.15 -24.92 -13.39
CA GLY A 217 -12.44 -24.70 -12.72
C GLY A 217 -12.54 -25.23 -11.28
N ARG A 218 -11.49 -25.91 -10.79
CA ARG A 218 -11.35 -26.36 -9.40
C ARG A 218 -10.35 -25.52 -8.60
N GLY A 219 -9.81 -24.46 -9.20
CA GLY A 219 -8.82 -23.59 -8.60
C GLY A 219 -7.41 -24.17 -8.55
N ARG A 220 -7.04 -25.14 -9.39
CA ARG A 220 -5.72 -25.75 -9.41
C ARG A 220 -4.83 -25.09 -10.47
N LEU A 221 -3.53 -25.00 -10.19
CA LEU A 221 -2.53 -24.45 -11.09
C LEU A 221 -2.04 -25.47 -12.10
N HIS A 222 -1.95 -25.04 -13.35
CA HIS A 222 -1.29 -25.77 -14.44
C HIS A 222 -0.21 -24.85 -15.01
N ALA A 223 1.06 -25.22 -14.83
CA ALA A 223 2.18 -24.42 -15.31
C ALA A 223 2.09 -24.21 -16.83
N ALA A 224 2.29 -22.97 -17.27
CA ALA A 224 2.33 -22.63 -18.67
C ALA A 224 3.56 -23.27 -19.36
N ALA A 225 3.46 -23.51 -20.66
CA ALA A 225 4.60 -24.01 -21.43
C ALA A 225 5.77 -23.01 -21.32
N GLY A 226 6.91 -23.47 -20.82
CA GLY A 226 8.10 -22.64 -20.59
C GLY A 226 8.18 -21.98 -19.22
N SER A 227 7.16 -22.12 -18.35
CA SER A 227 7.23 -21.66 -16.95
C SER A 227 8.17 -22.57 -16.12
N PRO A 228 9.01 -21.98 -15.22
CA PRO A 228 9.21 -20.57 -15.00
C PRO A 228 10.03 -19.89 -16.11
N TYR A 229 9.65 -18.68 -16.49
CA TYR A 229 10.36 -17.86 -17.49
C TYR A 229 11.51 -17.12 -16.83
N ALA A 230 12.62 -16.93 -17.56
CA ALA A 230 13.64 -15.97 -17.15
C ALA A 230 13.03 -14.57 -17.10
N ALA A 231 13.24 -13.84 -15.99
CA ALA A 231 12.85 -12.44 -15.90
C ALA A 231 13.66 -11.59 -16.91
N GLN A 232 13.09 -10.50 -17.39
CA GLN A 232 13.76 -9.59 -18.32
C GLN A 232 14.81 -8.69 -17.65
N GLY A 233 14.79 -8.63 -16.32
CA GLY A 233 15.77 -7.99 -15.46
C GLY A 233 15.93 -8.77 -14.16
N PRO A 234 17.04 -8.58 -13.42
CA PRO A 234 17.30 -9.33 -12.20
C PRO A 234 16.39 -8.88 -11.05
N GLY A 235 15.98 -9.86 -10.22
CA GLY A 235 15.14 -9.65 -9.07
C GLY A 235 13.72 -9.18 -9.45
N PRO A 236 12.91 -9.96 -10.21
CA PRO A 236 11.50 -9.65 -10.42
C PRO A 236 10.80 -9.63 -9.07
N PHE A 237 10.08 -8.54 -8.77
CA PHE A 237 9.55 -8.31 -7.44
C PHE A 237 8.03 -8.18 -7.46
N GLY A 238 7.48 -6.98 -7.43
CA GLY A 238 6.05 -6.76 -7.50
C GLY A 238 5.50 -6.89 -8.91
N SER A 239 4.28 -7.35 -9.03
CA SER A 239 3.58 -7.54 -10.31
C SER A 239 2.14 -7.04 -10.27
N GLU A 240 1.61 -6.61 -11.42
CA GLU A 240 0.22 -6.20 -11.60
C GLU A 240 -0.30 -6.58 -12.97
N PHE A 241 -1.50 -7.17 -13.03
CA PHE A 241 -2.26 -7.30 -14.28
C PHE A 241 -2.93 -5.96 -14.62
N ASN A 242 -2.93 -5.63 -15.90
CA ASN A 242 -3.70 -4.50 -16.38
C ASN A 242 -5.20 -4.69 -16.05
N PRO A 243 -5.83 -3.77 -15.29
CA PRO A 243 -7.22 -3.96 -14.84
C PRO A 243 -8.25 -3.90 -15.98
N VAL A 244 -7.88 -3.33 -17.13
CA VAL A 244 -8.75 -3.22 -18.32
C VAL A 244 -8.44 -4.30 -19.35
N ASP A 245 -7.17 -4.69 -19.47
CA ASP A 245 -6.71 -5.78 -20.35
C ASP A 245 -5.94 -6.84 -19.54
N PRO A 246 -6.63 -7.83 -18.94
CA PRO A 246 -6.01 -8.82 -18.06
C PRO A 246 -5.08 -9.81 -18.79
N SER A 247 -4.81 -9.61 -20.07
CA SER A 247 -3.76 -10.31 -20.81
C SER A 247 -2.41 -9.56 -20.77
N GLN A 248 -2.34 -8.37 -20.19
CA GLN A 248 -1.09 -7.64 -19.96
C GLN A 248 -0.70 -7.74 -18.49
N VAL A 249 0.56 -8.07 -18.22
CA VAL A 249 1.14 -8.12 -16.87
C VAL A 249 2.44 -7.33 -16.85
N PHE A 250 2.65 -6.58 -15.75
CA PHE A 250 3.83 -5.76 -15.54
C PHE A 250 4.55 -6.25 -14.28
N VAL A 251 5.88 -6.29 -14.32
CA VAL A 251 6.73 -6.80 -13.24
C VAL A 251 7.90 -5.85 -13.03
N SER A 252 8.12 -5.38 -11.81
CA SER A 252 9.32 -4.61 -11.47
C SER A 252 10.54 -5.53 -11.37
N ASN A 253 11.74 -4.99 -11.70
CA ASN A 253 13.02 -5.71 -11.59
C ASN A 253 13.93 -4.91 -10.66
N ALA A 254 14.08 -5.39 -9.41
CA ALA A 254 14.63 -4.61 -8.31
C ALA A 254 16.17 -4.70 -8.19
N HIS A 255 16.82 -5.72 -8.74
CA HIS A 255 18.22 -6.04 -8.46
C HIS A 255 19.19 -5.64 -9.61
N GLY A 256 18.79 -4.70 -10.46
CA GLY A 256 19.64 -4.22 -11.57
C GLY A 256 20.87 -3.43 -11.12
N GLY A 257 20.92 -2.99 -9.84
CA GLY A 257 21.98 -2.11 -9.32
C GLY A 257 21.61 -0.63 -9.41
N THR A 258 22.60 0.23 -9.16
CA THR A 258 22.42 1.69 -9.12
C THR A 258 21.90 2.21 -10.45
N ASP A 259 20.81 2.95 -10.42
CA ASP A 259 20.12 3.60 -11.55
C ASP A 259 19.75 2.66 -12.72
N ALA A 260 19.74 1.35 -12.46
CA ALA A 260 19.48 0.30 -13.45
C ALA A 260 18.13 -0.41 -13.25
N GLY A 261 17.23 0.17 -12.47
CA GLY A 261 15.88 -0.34 -12.25
C GLY A 261 15.05 -0.33 -13.53
N THR A 262 14.20 -1.34 -13.69
CA THR A 262 13.34 -1.49 -14.86
C THR A 262 11.96 -2.03 -14.47
N VAL A 263 10.99 -1.87 -15.37
CA VAL A 263 9.68 -2.54 -15.32
C VAL A 263 9.51 -3.36 -16.59
N SER A 264 9.31 -4.66 -16.44
CA SER A 264 8.99 -5.59 -17.52
C SER A 264 7.51 -5.50 -17.88
N ALA A 265 7.18 -5.72 -19.15
CA ALA A 265 5.83 -5.85 -19.65
C ALA A 265 5.69 -7.11 -20.51
N PHE A 266 4.67 -7.90 -20.21
CA PHE A 266 4.37 -9.15 -20.91
C PHE A 266 2.92 -9.20 -21.36
N THR A 267 2.67 -9.86 -22.51
CA THR A 267 1.38 -10.45 -22.77
C THR A 267 1.32 -11.83 -22.11
N ASP A 268 0.26 -12.09 -21.39
CA ASP A 268 -0.10 -13.41 -20.86
C ASP A 268 -1.13 -14.02 -21.80
N GLY A 269 -0.63 -14.75 -22.79
CA GLY A 269 -1.39 -15.30 -23.89
C GLY A 269 -2.20 -16.55 -23.51
N PRO A 270 -2.76 -17.26 -24.52
CA PRO A 270 -3.43 -18.53 -24.31
C PRO A 270 -2.51 -19.54 -23.61
N GLY A 271 -3.07 -20.32 -22.66
CA GLY A 271 -2.29 -21.29 -21.87
C GLY A 271 -1.31 -20.66 -20.88
N GLY A 272 -1.40 -19.35 -20.62
CA GLY A 272 -0.51 -18.68 -19.66
C GLY A 272 0.89 -18.36 -20.23
N VAL A 273 1.08 -18.46 -21.54
CA VAL A 273 2.40 -18.23 -22.17
C VAL A 273 2.73 -16.74 -22.13
N LEU A 274 3.85 -16.39 -21.47
CA LEU A 274 4.35 -15.03 -21.41
C LEU A 274 5.17 -14.68 -22.64
N ALA A 275 4.88 -13.52 -23.24
CA ALA A 275 5.66 -12.96 -24.33
C ALA A 275 5.96 -11.47 -24.06
N SER A 276 7.18 -11.03 -24.37
CA SER A 276 7.61 -9.65 -24.16
C SER A 276 6.79 -8.65 -24.98
N ILE A 277 6.44 -7.51 -24.37
CA ILE A 277 5.78 -6.39 -25.04
C ILE A 277 6.83 -5.36 -25.51
N GLY A 278 6.95 -5.16 -26.81
CA GLY A 278 7.79 -4.13 -27.39
C GLY A 278 9.25 -4.24 -26.97
N ALA A 279 9.84 -3.13 -26.53
CA ALA A 279 11.22 -3.06 -26.06
C ALA A 279 11.36 -3.30 -24.54
N SER A 280 10.45 -4.07 -23.94
CA SER A 280 10.56 -4.44 -22.53
C SER A 280 11.89 -5.16 -22.23
N PRO A 281 12.55 -4.90 -21.06
CA PRO A 281 12.09 -4.09 -19.94
C PRO A 281 12.31 -2.58 -20.14
N PHE A 282 11.44 -1.76 -19.52
CA PHE A 282 11.46 -0.30 -19.63
C PHE A 282 12.22 0.32 -18.45
N PRO A 283 13.28 1.12 -18.68
CA PRO A 283 14.09 1.70 -17.60
C PRO A 283 13.35 2.81 -16.84
N ASN A 284 13.64 2.93 -15.54
CA ASN A 284 13.21 4.06 -14.71
C ASN A 284 14.36 4.97 -14.26
N TYR A 285 15.62 4.54 -14.47
CA TYR A 285 16.81 5.27 -14.06
C TYR A 285 16.83 5.54 -12.54
N GLN A 286 16.31 4.58 -11.76
CA GLN A 286 16.30 4.57 -10.31
C GLN A 286 16.86 3.24 -9.81
N THR A 287 17.05 3.14 -8.49
CA THR A 287 17.58 1.93 -7.84
C THR A 287 16.48 1.20 -7.09
N ALA A 288 16.39 -0.11 -7.30
CA ALA A 288 15.48 -1.04 -6.64
C ALA A 288 13.99 -0.64 -6.75
N PRO A 289 13.39 -0.60 -7.96
CA PRO A 289 11.93 -0.57 -8.11
C PRO A 289 11.38 -1.93 -7.65
N CYS A 290 10.73 -1.96 -6.49
CA CYS A 290 10.24 -3.20 -5.90
C CYS A 290 8.75 -3.38 -6.12
N TRP A 291 7.92 -2.38 -5.85
CA TRP A 291 6.46 -2.48 -5.92
C TRP A 291 5.90 -1.77 -7.12
N VAL A 292 4.81 -2.30 -7.66
CA VAL A 292 4.08 -1.68 -8.77
C VAL A 292 2.59 -1.54 -8.43
N GLU A 293 1.98 -0.46 -8.90
CA GLU A 293 0.56 -0.20 -8.78
C GLU A 293 0.04 0.42 -10.08
N ILE A 294 -1.12 -0.02 -10.58
CA ILE A 294 -1.70 0.46 -11.84
C ILE A 294 -3.00 1.22 -11.59
N SER A 295 -3.15 2.37 -12.24
CA SER A 295 -4.40 3.13 -12.19
C SER A 295 -5.57 2.32 -12.77
N ARG A 296 -6.77 2.46 -12.19
CA ARG A 296 -7.97 1.71 -12.60
C ARG A 296 -8.35 1.89 -14.08
N ASP A 297 -7.98 3.02 -14.66
CA ASP A 297 -8.19 3.30 -16.09
C ASP A 297 -7.07 2.70 -16.97
N ALA A 298 -6.15 1.95 -16.38
CA ALA A 298 -4.99 1.32 -17.02
C ALA A 298 -4.09 2.29 -17.79
N ARG A 299 -4.10 3.58 -17.44
CA ARG A 299 -3.29 4.58 -18.14
C ARG A 299 -1.93 4.84 -17.52
N HIS A 300 -1.77 4.54 -16.23
CA HIS A 300 -0.57 4.85 -15.49
C HIS A 300 -0.14 3.67 -14.63
N LEU A 301 1.17 3.47 -14.56
CA LEU A 301 1.83 2.56 -13.65
C LEU A 301 2.78 3.37 -12.77
N PHE A 302 2.78 3.05 -11.48
CA PHE A 302 3.67 3.61 -10.48
C PHE A 302 4.58 2.51 -9.96
N ALA A 303 5.90 2.76 -9.94
CA ALA A 303 6.87 1.82 -9.37
C ALA A 303 7.60 2.50 -8.21
N VAL A 304 7.55 1.88 -7.03
CA VAL A 304 8.18 2.41 -5.81
C VAL A 304 9.63 1.96 -5.78
N ASN A 305 10.54 2.93 -5.63
CA ASN A 305 11.98 2.72 -5.61
C ASN A 305 12.49 2.81 -4.18
N THR A 306 12.89 1.68 -3.60
CA THR A 306 13.24 1.58 -2.17
C THR A 306 14.60 2.17 -1.85
N ALA A 307 15.62 1.87 -2.66
CA ALA A 307 17.00 2.26 -2.37
C ALA A 307 17.30 3.73 -2.71
N VAL A 308 16.49 4.35 -3.58
CA VAL A 308 16.45 5.81 -3.80
C VAL A 308 15.01 6.25 -3.58
N PRO A 309 14.64 6.69 -2.36
CA PRO A 309 13.24 6.93 -1.98
C PRO A 309 12.49 7.82 -2.98
N SER A 310 11.81 7.20 -3.92
CA SER A 310 11.11 7.87 -5.01
C SER A 310 10.04 6.95 -5.62
N ILE A 311 9.17 7.52 -6.44
CA ILE A 311 8.16 6.77 -7.19
C ILE A 311 8.31 7.12 -8.67
N SER A 312 8.57 6.12 -9.49
CA SER A 312 8.59 6.25 -10.95
C SER A 312 7.18 6.15 -11.49
N SER A 313 6.79 7.11 -12.32
CA SER A 313 5.48 7.14 -12.98
C SER A 313 5.63 6.85 -14.46
N TYR A 314 4.86 5.89 -14.97
CA TYR A 314 4.81 5.55 -16.38
C TYR A 314 3.42 5.78 -16.96
N ARG A 315 3.38 6.12 -18.25
CA ARG A 315 2.19 6.00 -19.05
C ARG A 315 2.16 4.62 -19.72
N ILE A 316 1.06 3.88 -19.50
CA ILE A 316 0.77 2.63 -20.21
C ILE A 316 0.11 3.00 -21.54
N ARG A 317 0.62 2.51 -22.66
CA ARG A 317 0.01 2.61 -23.98
C ARG A 317 -0.93 1.42 -24.22
N ARG A 318 -1.81 1.53 -25.20
CA ARG A 318 -2.78 0.46 -25.53
C ARG A 318 -2.11 -0.87 -25.88
N ASP A 319 -0.92 -0.84 -26.46
CA ASP A 319 -0.11 -2.00 -26.80
C ASP A 319 0.66 -2.57 -25.60
N GLY A 320 0.47 -2.03 -24.38
CA GLY A 320 1.16 -2.43 -23.17
C GLY A 320 2.58 -1.86 -23.02
N THR A 321 3.09 -1.08 -24.00
CA THR A 321 4.40 -0.44 -23.85
C THR A 321 4.34 0.68 -22.82
N LEU A 322 5.44 0.84 -22.06
CA LEU A 322 5.55 1.87 -21.03
C LEU A 322 6.38 3.07 -21.52
N ARG A 323 5.95 4.26 -21.13
CA ARG A 323 6.72 5.50 -21.31
C ARG A 323 6.89 6.19 -19.98
N LEU A 324 8.10 6.33 -19.50
CA LEU A 324 8.40 7.06 -18.25
C LEU A 324 7.91 8.51 -18.37
N ILE A 325 7.13 8.95 -17.36
CA ILE A 325 6.66 10.33 -17.19
C ILE A 325 7.67 11.12 -16.35
N GLY A 326 8.21 10.49 -15.30
CA GLY A 326 9.19 11.07 -14.39
C GLY A 326 9.27 10.31 -13.07
N ASN A 327 10.17 10.74 -12.22
CA ASN A 327 10.39 10.22 -10.88
C ASN A 327 10.03 11.31 -9.86
N THR A 328 9.27 10.94 -8.84
CA THR A 328 8.86 11.84 -7.74
C THR A 328 9.59 11.40 -6.47
N PRO A 329 10.53 12.19 -5.94
CA PRO A 329 11.18 11.88 -4.67
C PRO A 329 10.21 12.06 -3.50
N PHE A 330 10.46 11.32 -2.42
CA PHE A 330 9.84 11.62 -1.13
C PHE A 330 10.40 12.94 -0.57
N ALA A 331 9.58 13.69 0.13
CA ALA A 331 10.04 14.88 0.84
C ALA A 331 11.06 14.47 1.92
N GLY A 332 12.22 15.12 1.92
CA GLY A 332 13.32 14.74 2.80
C GLY A 332 13.98 13.40 2.44
N ALA A 333 13.90 13.00 1.16
CA ALA A 333 14.43 11.73 0.68
C ALA A 333 15.88 11.49 1.11
N ASP A 334 16.05 10.55 2.03
CA ASP A 334 17.34 10.05 2.50
C ASP A 334 17.21 8.54 2.69
N ALA A 335 17.95 7.77 1.90
CA ALA A 335 17.93 6.31 1.94
C ALA A 335 18.42 5.71 3.29
N SER A 336 19.06 6.51 4.13
CA SER A 336 19.42 6.09 5.49
C SER A 336 18.22 6.09 6.44
N THR A 337 17.20 6.90 6.16
CA THR A 337 16.02 7.11 7.02
C THR A 337 14.70 6.70 6.39
N LEU A 338 14.66 6.51 5.06
CA LEU A 338 13.46 6.11 4.32
C LEU A 338 13.73 4.85 3.50
N ALA A 339 12.77 3.95 3.51
CA ALA A 339 12.70 2.77 2.64
C ALA A 339 11.24 2.56 2.23
N PRO A 340 10.75 3.30 1.21
CA PRO A 340 9.38 3.14 0.75
C PRO A 340 9.18 1.75 0.17
N GLU A 341 8.06 1.16 0.52
CA GLU A 341 7.67 -0.20 0.19
C GLU A 341 6.31 -0.23 -0.51
N ASP A 342 5.40 -1.13 -0.09
CA ASP A 342 4.13 -1.37 -0.78
C ASP A 342 3.31 -0.09 -0.95
N ALA A 343 2.58 -0.05 -2.05
CA ALA A 343 1.78 1.11 -2.44
C ALA A 343 0.40 0.70 -2.95
N ARG A 344 -0.61 1.50 -2.63
CA ARG A 344 -1.98 1.25 -3.12
C ARG A 344 -2.69 2.55 -3.44
N LEU A 345 -3.37 2.58 -4.59
CA LEU A 345 -4.24 3.68 -4.98
C LEU A 345 -5.54 3.68 -4.17
N SER A 346 -6.01 4.87 -3.81
CA SER A 346 -7.38 5.04 -3.34
C SER A 346 -8.40 4.58 -4.42
N PRO A 347 -9.61 4.13 -4.02
CA PRO A 347 -10.62 3.65 -4.97
C PRO A 347 -11.00 4.62 -6.08
N ASP A 348 -10.88 5.92 -5.86
CA ASP A 348 -11.10 6.98 -6.83
C ASP A 348 -9.85 7.31 -7.68
N GLY A 349 -8.71 6.68 -7.36
CA GLY A 349 -7.43 6.90 -8.04
C GLY A 349 -6.81 8.27 -7.80
N SER A 350 -7.32 9.05 -6.84
CA SER A 350 -6.87 10.41 -6.57
C SER A 350 -5.61 10.49 -5.71
N THR A 351 -5.35 9.44 -4.92
CA THR A 351 -4.22 9.38 -3.99
C THR A 351 -3.54 8.02 -4.05
N LEU A 352 -2.22 8.00 -4.16
CA LEU A 352 -1.38 6.82 -3.95
C LEU A 352 -0.84 6.86 -2.52
N TRP A 353 -1.10 5.80 -1.77
CA TRP A 353 -0.61 5.60 -0.42
C TRP A 353 0.57 4.66 -0.44
N VAL A 354 1.65 5.01 0.25
CA VAL A 354 2.91 4.26 0.28
C VAL A 354 3.35 4.12 1.72
N ILE A 355 3.73 2.92 2.12
CA ILE A 355 4.35 2.66 3.43
C ILE A 355 5.86 2.86 3.35
N ASP A 356 6.44 3.23 4.48
CA ASP A 356 7.87 3.41 4.65
C ASP A 356 8.33 2.60 5.87
N SER A 357 9.12 1.55 5.62
CA SER A 357 9.54 0.60 6.66
C SER A 357 10.69 1.11 7.54
N LYS A 358 11.45 2.12 7.11
CA LYS A 358 12.46 2.77 7.95
C LYS A 358 11.94 4.00 8.67
N GLY A 359 11.04 4.73 8.03
CA GLY A 359 10.42 5.92 8.61
C GLY A 359 9.20 5.61 9.47
N ASP A 360 8.81 4.34 9.59
CA ASP A 360 7.62 3.87 10.32
C ASP A 360 6.40 4.75 10.02
N ALA A 361 6.10 4.95 8.75
CA ALA A 361 5.08 5.92 8.34
C ALA A 361 4.30 5.46 7.10
N VAL A 362 3.13 6.06 6.92
CA VAL A 362 2.36 6.05 5.67
C VAL A 362 2.42 7.44 5.06
N SER A 363 2.70 7.53 3.77
CA SER A 363 2.73 8.77 3.00
C SER A 363 1.70 8.75 1.88
N GLY A 364 0.98 9.86 1.69
CA GLY A 364 0.02 10.05 0.60
C GLY A 364 0.56 10.94 -0.50
N PHE A 365 0.29 10.56 -1.75
CA PHE A 365 0.65 11.32 -2.95
C PHE A 365 -0.59 11.60 -3.79
N ALA A 366 -0.90 12.86 -4.03
CA ALA A 366 -1.97 13.25 -4.96
C ALA A 366 -1.59 12.86 -6.39
N VAL A 367 -2.50 12.18 -7.08
CA VAL A 367 -2.32 11.70 -8.46
C VAL A 367 -3.07 12.61 -9.43
N ARG A 368 -2.34 13.20 -10.39
CA ARG A 368 -2.94 14.04 -11.44
C ARG A 368 -2.32 13.73 -12.80
N GLY A 369 -3.05 13.02 -13.65
CA GLY A 369 -2.58 12.65 -14.99
C GLY A 369 -1.27 11.83 -14.98
N GLY A 370 -1.10 10.95 -13.98
CA GLY A 370 0.07 10.14 -13.77
C GLY A 370 1.26 10.86 -13.11
N ARG A 371 1.12 12.15 -12.77
CA ARG A 371 2.10 12.88 -11.96
C ARG A 371 1.70 12.78 -10.49
N LEU A 372 2.71 12.70 -9.62
CA LEU A 372 2.57 12.59 -8.18
C LEU A 372 3.04 13.86 -7.49
N ASN A 373 2.31 14.27 -6.44
CA ASN A 373 2.74 15.32 -5.52
C ASN A 373 2.49 14.82 -4.09
N GLN A 374 3.54 14.75 -3.28
CA GLN A 374 3.39 14.34 -1.88
C GLN A 374 2.50 15.34 -1.14
N ILE A 375 1.54 14.81 -0.37
CA ILE A 375 0.65 15.60 0.48
C ILE A 375 1.33 15.71 1.84
N ALA A 376 1.89 16.88 2.18
CA ALA A 376 2.67 17.06 3.41
C ALA A 376 1.90 16.69 4.69
N ALA A 377 0.57 16.92 4.72
CA ALA A 377 -0.29 16.57 5.85
C ALA A 377 -0.70 15.07 5.88
N ALA A 378 -0.31 14.30 4.88
CA ALA A 378 -0.68 12.88 4.75
C ALA A 378 0.43 11.92 5.22
N GLN A 379 1.51 12.43 5.78
CA GLN A 379 2.50 11.58 6.44
C GLN A 379 2.03 11.27 7.86
N THR A 380 1.79 10.01 8.16
CA THR A 380 1.25 9.56 9.45
C THR A 380 2.10 8.42 9.99
N ALA A 381 2.50 8.53 11.26
CA ALA A 381 3.30 7.52 11.94
C ALA A 381 2.49 6.21 12.13
N LEU A 382 3.16 5.09 11.97
CA LEU A 382 2.68 3.76 12.32
C LEU A 382 2.84 3.49 13.83
N PRO A 383 2.18 2.45 14.36
CA PRO A 383 2.38 2.05 15.75
C PRO A 383 3.85 1.71 16.05
N ALA A 384 4.29 2.00 17.27
CA ALA A 384 5.66 1.70 17.71
C ALA A 384 5.96 0.20 17.60
N GLY A 385 7.10 -0.15 17.00
CA GLY A 385 7.53 -1.53 16.80
C GLY A 385 6.96 -2.20 15.54
N ALA A 386 6.25 -1.45 14.69
CA ALA A 386 5.87 -1.94 13.38
C ALA A 386 7.12 -2.17 12.51
N THR A 387 7.10 -3.24 11.73
CA THR A 387 7.99 -3.51 10.60
C THR A 387 7.10 -3.72 9.38
N PRO A 388 6.45 -2.64 8.90
CA PRO A 388 5.29 -2.74 8.05
C PRO A 388 5.60 -3.36 6.70
N PHE A 389 4.68 -4.17 6.20
CA PHE A 389 4.65 -4.61 4.80
C PHE A 389 3.20 -4.86 4.39
N GLY A 390 2.85 -4.46 3.19
CA GLY A 390 1.48 -4.55 2.70
C GLY A 390 0.57 -3.39 3.14
N VAL A 391 -0.10 -2.79 2.18
CA VAL A 391 -1.08 -1.73 2.38
C VAL A 391 -2.31 -1.95 1.51
N VAL A 392 -3.50 -1.69 2.05
CA VAL A 392 -4.75 -1.64 1.28
C VAL A 392 -5.55 -0.39 1.61
N VAL A 393 -6.33 0.07 0.63
CA VAL A 393 -7.13 1.29 0.71
C VAL A 393 -8.55 0.99 0.22
N ASN A 394 -9.56 1.45 0.98
CA ASN A 394 -10.97 1.36 0.58
C ASN A 394 -11.66 2.71 0.55
#